data_1237c196b1fa6b311d39417357ef1e2e
#
_entry.id   1237c196b1fa6b311d39417357ef1e2e
#
_cell.length_a   1.000
_cell.length_b   1.000
_cell.length_c   1.000
_cell.angle_alpha   90.00
_cell.angle_beta   90.00
_cell.angle_gamma   90.00
#
_symmetry.space_group_name_H-M   'P 1'
#
loop_
_entity.id
_entity.type
_entity.pdbx_description
1 polymer ?
#
loop_
_entity_poly.entity_id
_entity_poly.type
_entity_poly.pdbx_seq_one_letter_code
_entity_poly.pdbx_strand_id
1 'polypeptide(L)'
;MKIINTPVLLAGLLGVFILQKSDSFFVDETKIEMEKNIGNGSVTAITIVKKWEMPKYLAEISGLSYIDGQRFACVQDELGKIFIYNATSSSVEKEISFGAPGDYEELALVGETIWVLRADGKLFEVNNINAAKPSVKEYSTQLTTKQDPEGLCYDKKNNRLLIAIKGAEPGTENYKGIYAFDLDSKKMDQQPVFKIDLQNKVFGNGSDKKKRNTINPSGISIHPVSGDMYIIDGRNPQLLITDAGGNIKNLYRLNSNEFAQPEGITFNSAGDLFIANEGTKQPGNIVQVKIDP
;
A
#
# COMPACT_ATOMS: atom_id res chain seq x y z
N MET A 1 24.01 -28.05 -83.46
CA MET A 1 23.93 -26.82 -82.70
C MET A 1 23.15 -27.09 -81.46
N LYS A 2 23.77 -27.21 -80.27
CA LYS A 2 23.21 -27.72 -79.05
C LYS A 2 22.62 -26.57 -78.23
N ILE A 3 21.35 -26.71 -77.84
CA ILE A 3 20.65 -25.81 -76.95
C ILE A 3 20.90 -26.35 -75.51
N ILE A 4 21.49 -25.55 -74.65
CA ILE A 4 21.70 -25.86 -73.25
C ILE A 4 20.63 -25.16 -72.42
N ASN A 5 19.75 -25.94 -71.82
CA ASN A 5 18.76 -25.44 -70.84
C ASN A 5 19.44 -25.34 -69.45
N THR A 6 19.38 -24.18 -68.85
CA THR A 6 19.78 -23.91 -67.49
C THR A 6 18.52 -23.77 -66.62
N PRO A 7 18.35 -24.48 -65.48
CA PRO A 7 17.25 -24.29 -64.61
C PRO A 7 17.50 -23.12 -63.67
N VAL A 8 16.52 -22.26 -63.55
CA VAL A 8 16.46 -21.14 -62.60
C VAL A 8 16.12 -21.74 -61.21
N LEU A 9 17.03 -21.58 -60.26
CA LEU A 9 16.80 -21.94 -58.86
C LEU A 9 16.05 -20.78 -58.20
N LEU A 10 14.80 -21.02 -57.82
CA LEU A 10 13.99 -20.09 -57.03
C LEU A 10 14.36 -20.27 -55.53
N ALA A 11 15.17 -19.39 -54.97
CA ALA A 11 15.45 -19.37 -53.55
C ALA A 11 14.29 -18.73 -52.79
N GLY A 12 13.48 -19.58 -52.16
CA GLY A 12 12.45 -19.10 -51.22
C GLY A 12 13.07 -18.59 -49.93
N LEU A 13 12.97 -17.30 -49.69
CA LEU A 13 13.25 -16.72 -48.36
C LEU A 13 12.12 -17.13 -47.42
N LEU A 14 12.40 -18.09 -46.53
CA LEU A 14 11.59 -18.32 -45.33
C LEU A 14 11.89 -17.21 -44.34
N GLY A 15 11.00 -16.24 -44.27
CA GLY A 15 10.99 -15.25 -43.20
C GLY A 15 10.60 -15.94 -41.90
N VAL A 16 11.55 -16.16 -41.02
CA VAL A 16 11.28 -16.57 -39.65
C VAL A 16 10.74 -15.34 -38.92
N PHE A 17 9.41 -15.25 -38.77
CA PHE A 17 8.78 -14.36 -37.81
C PHE A 17 9.07 -14.93 -36.41
N ILE A 18 10.06 -14.37 -35.74
CA ILE A 18 10.20 -14.54 -34.29
C ILE A 18 9.07 -13.71 -33.66
N LEU A 19 7.95 -14.38 -33.35
CA LEU A 19 6.99 -13.86 -32.39
C LEU A 19 7.69 -13.82 -31.04
N GLN A 20 8.19 -12.64 -30.65
CA GLN A 20 8.46 -12.37 -29.24
C GLN A 20 7.12 -12.52 -28.49
N LYS A 21 6.94 -13.67 -27.86
CA LYS A 21 5.98 -13.80 -26.78
C LYS A 21 6.42 -12.85 -25.68
N SER A 22 5.67 -11.77 -25.51
CA SER A 22 5.66 -11.06 -24.24
C SER A 22 5.10 -12.05 -23.20
N ASP A 23 5.98 -12.63 -22.43
CA ASP A 23 5.59 -13.35 -21.23
C ASP A 23 4.96 -12.34 -20.27
N SER A 24 3.67 -12.06 -20.47
CA SER A 24 2.85 -11.57 -19.40
C SER A 24 2.79 -12.74 -18.40
N PHE A 25 3.54 -12.66 -17.34
CA PHE A 25 3.39 -13.52 -16.19
C PHE A 25 1.96 -13.34 -15.65
N PHE A 26 1.04 -14.12 -16.16
CA PHE A 26 -0.21 -14.38 -15.47
C PHE A 26 0.17 -15.23 -14.26
N VAL A 27 0.22 -14.61 -13.09
CA VAL A 27 0.25 -15.36 -11.85
C VAL A 27 -1.07 -16.12 -11.79
N ASP A 28 -1.00 -17.43 -11.76
CA ASP A 28 -2.15 -18.30 -11.53
C ASP A 28 -2.86 -17.79 -10.26
N GLU A 29 -4.19 -17.68 -10.30
CA GLU A 29 -4.97 -17.19 -9.15
C GLU A 29 -4.68 -18.08 -7.94
N THR A 30 -3.69 -17.66 -7.13
CA THR A 30 -3.32 -18.42 -5.94
C THR A 30 -4.31 -18.04 -4.84
N LYS A 31 -5.28 -18.94 -4.62
CA LYS A 31 -6.26 -18.79 -3.55
C LYS A 31 -5.57 -18.97 -2.20
N ILE A 32 -5.49 -17.89 -1.44
CA ILE A 32 -4.89 -17.90 -0.11
C ILE A 32 -6.01 -18.03 0.92
N GLU A 33 -6.09 -19.18 1.57
CA GLU A 33 -7.01 -19.38 2.67
C GLU A 33 -6.54 -18.62 3.90
N MET A 34 -7.44 -17.81 4.48
CA MET A 34 -7.18 -17.05 5.68
C MET A 34 -8.11 -17.53 6.80
N GLU A 35 -7.54 -17.74 7.98
CA GLU A 35 -8.35 -18.01 9.16
C GLU A 35 -9.08 -16.75 9.61
N LYS A 36 -10.40 -16.77 9.53
CA LYS A 36 -11.26 -15.72 10.10
C LYS A 36 -11.34 -15.91 11.60
N ASN A 37 -10.76 -15.01 12.37
CA ASN A 37 -10.73 -15.08 13.82
C ASN A 37 -12.02 -14.59 14.51
N ILE A 38 -13.14 -14.48 13.81
CA ILE A 38 -14.43 -14.11 14.38
C ILE A 38 -15.42 -15.26 14.11
N GLY A 39 -15.84 -15.88 15.19
CA GLY A 39 -16.74 -17.01 15.35
C GLY A 39 -17.72 -17.34 14.22
N ASN A 40 -17.78 -18.62 13.96
CA ASN A 40 -18.69 -19.36 13.11
C ASN A 40 -18.71 -19.11 11.60
N GLY A 41 -17.91 -19.90 10.89
CA GLY A 41 -18.47 -20.67 9.78
C GLY A 41 -18.31 -20.14 8.38
N SER A 42 -17.40 -19.21 8.07
CA SER A 42 -17.02 -18.96 6.67
C SER A 42 -15.51 -18.75 6.58
N VAL A 43 -14.81 -19.59 5.85
CA VAL A 43 -13.42 -19.32 5.48
C VAL A 43 -13.48 -18.23 4.41
N THR A 44 -13.21 -17.00 4.79
CA THR A 44 -13.10 -15.92 3.84
C THR A 44 -11.70 -15.98 3.24
N ALA A 45 -11.61 -16.17 1.93
CA ALA A 45 -10.34 -16.20 1.23
C ALA A 45 -9.93 -14.79 0.81
N ILE A 46 -8.65 -14.46 0.95
CA ILE A 46 -8.03 -13.35 0.20
C ILE A 46 -7.37 -13.98 -1.02
N THR A 47 -7.77 -13.49 -2.19
CA THR A 47 -7.24 -13.95 -3.46
C THR A 47 -6.35 -12.85 -4.04
N ILE A 48 -5.09 -13.19 -4.38
CA ILE A 48 -4.22 -12.31 -5.17
C ILE A 48 -4.66 -12.40 -6.62
N VAL A 49 -5.20 -11.29 -7.13
CA VAL A 49 -5.66 -11.20 -8.53
C VAL A 49 -4.49 -10.91 -9.46
N LYS A 50 -3.56 -10.07 -9.00
CA LYS A 50 -2.40 -9.67 -9.79
C LYS A 50 -1.26 -9.24 -8.89
N LYS A 51 -0.01 -9.46 -9.35
CA LYS A 51 1.21 -9.07 -8.64
C LYS A 51 2.15 -8.36 -9.60
N TRP A 52 2.77 -7.29 -9.13
CA TRP A 52 3.82 -6.55 -9.83
C TRP A 52 5.05 -6.49 -8.94
N GLU A 53 6.16 -6.99 -9.43
CA GLU A 53 7.44 -6.87 -8.73
C GLU A 53 8.00 -5.46 -8.92
N MET A 54 8.51 -4.88 -7.83
CA MET A 54 9.11 -3.57 -7.86
C MET A 54 10.57 -3.61 -8.33
N PRO A 55 11.04 -2.55 -9.01
CA PRO A 55 12.45 -2.42 -9.30
C PRO A 55 13.26 -2.36 -8.00
N LYS A 56 14.52 -2.79 -8.06
CA LYS A 56 15.38 -2.97 -6.89
C LYS A 56 15.44 -1.75 -5.95
N TYR A 57 15.40 -0.53 -6.49
CA TYR A 57 15.42 0.71 -5.70
C TYR A 57 14.08 1.03 -5.01
N LEU A 58 13.05 0.25 -5.25
CA LEU A 58 11.78 0.22 -4.53
C LEU A 58 11.58 -1.12 -3.80
N ALA A 59 12.68 -1.82 -3.45
CA ALA A 59 12.58 -3.04 -2.66
C ALA A 59 11.96 -2.75 -1.29
N GLU A 60 12.28 -1.62 -0.71
CA GLU A 60 11.79 -1.13 0.60
C GLU A 60 10.62 -0.14 0.41
N ILE A 61 9.66 -0.52 -0.49
CA ILE A 61 8.44 0.27 -0.69
C ILE A 61 7.61 0.31 0.60
N SER A 62 7.47 1.50 1.18
CA SER A 62 6.77 1.74 2.43
C SER A 62 5.35 2.27 2.22
N GLY A 63 5.11 3.11 1.22
CA GLY A 63 3.82 3.75 0.99
C GLY A 63 3.28 3.60 -0.42
N LEU A 64 1.94 3.57 -0.54
CA LEU A 64 1.24 3.35 -1.80
C LEU A 64 -0.05 4.17 -1.88
N SER A 65 -0.22 4.97 -2.95
CA SER A 65 -1.49 5.62 -3.24
C SER A 65 -1.87 5.49 -4.71
N TYR A 66 -3.10 5.06 -4.98
CA TYR A 66 -3.62 4.97 -6.34
C TYR A 66 -3.83 6.37 -6.93
N ILE A 67 -3.38 6.58 -8.16
CA ILE A 67 -3.55 7.83 -8.90
C ILE A 67 -4.72 7.70 -9.88
N ASP A 68 -4.53 6.91 -10.91
CA ASP A 68 -5.52 6.65 -11.96
C ASP A 68 -5.12 5.44 -12.84
N GLY A 69 -6.05 4.92 -13.62
CA GLY A 69 -5.81 3.85 -14.59
C GLY A 69 -5.06 2.67 -13.97
N GLN A 70 -3.75 2.63 -14.16
CA GLN A 70 -2.84 1.65 -13.58
C GLN A 70 -1.61 2.32 -12.94
N ARG A 71 -1.75 3.60 -12.53
CA ARG A 71 -0.65 4.37 -11.95
C ARG A 71 -0.80 4.51 -10.44
N PHE A 72 0.34 4.38 -9.76
CA PHE A 72 0.46 4.52 -8.33
C PHE A 72 1.57 5.52 -8.00
N ALA A 73 1.35 6.32 -6.96
CA ALA A 73 2.43 7.02 -6.28
C ALA A 73 2.97 6.09 -5.20
N CYS A 74 4.29 6.01 -5.10
CA CYS A 74 5.00 5.19 -4.12
C CYS A 74 6.07 6.02 -3.43
N VAL A 75 6.35 5.71 -2.17
CA VAL A 75 7.55 6.12 -1.44
C VAL A 75 8.28 4.87 -0.95
N GLN A 76 9.56 5.03 -0.64
CA GLN A 76 10.36 4.05 0.07
C GLN A 76 11.01 4.77 1.25
N ASP A 77 11.41 4.05 2.27
CA ASP A 77 11.77 4.57 3.58
C ASP A 77 12.98 5.52 3.60
N GLU A 78 13.99 5.35 2.75
CA GLU A 78 15.24 6.11 2.81
C GLU A 78 15.27 7.40 1.98
N LEU A 79 14.52 7.44 0.86
CA LEU A 79 14.67 8.51 -0.14
C LEU A 79 13.56 9.54 -0.06
N GLY A 80 13.90 10.82 0.02
CA GLY A 80 12.96 11.93 -0.12
C GLY A 80 12.42 12.08 -1.55
N LYS A 81 11.88 11.00 -2.12
CA LYS A 81 11.36 10.91 -3.49
C LYS A 81 10.00 10.23 -3.53
N ILE A 82 9.13 10.75 -4.38
CA ILE A 82 7.90 10.07 -4.81
C ILE A 82 8.18 9.44 -6.17
N PHE A 83 7.79 8.18 -6.33
CA PHE A 83 7.90 7.43 -7.56
C PHE A 83 6.52 7.22 -8.16
N ILE A 84 6.32 7.63 -9.41
CA ILE A 84 5.08 7.33 -10.15
C ILE A 84 5.30 6.02 -10.91
N TYR A 85 4.73 4.96 -10.41
CA TYR A 85 4.81 3.63 -10.98
C TYR A 85 3.61 3.33 -11.86
N ASN A 86 3.87 2.81 -13.06
CA ASN A 86 2.83 2.35 -13.98
C ASN A 86 2.81 0.82 -14.02
N ALA A 87 1.72 0.24 -13.53
CA ALA A 87 1.55 -1.21 -13.47
C ALA A 87 1.27 -1.87 -14.83
N THR A 88 0.93 -1.10 -15.87
CA THR A 88 0.80 -1.64 -17.24
C THR A 88 2.17 -1.89 -17.87
N SER A 89 3.10 -0.94 -17.72
CA SER A 89 4.47 -1.05 -18.23
C SER A 89 5.42 -1.70 -17.22
N SER A 90 4.97 -1.93 -15.98
CA SER A 90 5.78 -2.42 -14.85
C SER A 90 7.06 -1.59 -14.66
N SER A 91 6.92 -0.27 -14.73
CA SER A 91 8.06 0.65 -14.65
C SER A 91 7.72 1.96 -13.95
N VAL A 92 8.73 2.62 -13.40
CA VAL A 92 8.61 3.98 -12.89
C VAL A 92 8.67 4.96 -14.06
N GLU A 93 7.62 5.76 -14.20
CA GLU A 93 7.51 6.79 -15.25
C GLU A 93 8.14 8.10 -14.81
N LYS A 94 8.16 8.37 -13.52
CA LYS A 94 8.63 9.64 -12.97
C LYS A 94 9.14 9.50 -11.55
N GLU A 95 10.22 10.24 -11.25
CA GLU A 95 10.72 10.47 -9.90
C GLU A 95 10.55 11.95 -9.54
N ILE A 96 10.06 12.24 -8.34
CA ILE A 96 9.81 13.58 -7.85
C ILE A 96 10.54 13.75 -6.53
N SER A 97 11.66 14.47 -6.52
CA SER A 97 12.38 14.77 -5.29
C SER A 97 11.64 15.84 -4.49
N PHE A 98 11.35 15.56 -3.22
CA PHE A 98 10.64 16.49 -2.34
C PHE A 98 11.37 16.77 -1.03
N GLY A 99 12.34 15.94 -0.64
CA GLY A 99 13.05 16.08 0.63
C GLY A 99 14.47 15.52 0.61
N ALA A 100 15.17 15.69 1.72
CA ALA A 100 16.42 14.98 2.00
C ALA A 100 16.16 13.51 2.32
N PRO A 101 17.18 12.63 2.36
CA PRO A 101 17.02 11.28 2.90
C PRO A 101 16.39 11.31 4.29
N GLY A 102 15.51 10.37 4.59
CA GLY A 102 14.74 10.30 5.83
C GLY A 102 13.96 8.99 5.89
N ASP A 103 13.20 8.81 6.94
CA ASP A 103 12.39 7.62 7.24
C ASP A 103 10.94 7.91 6.81
N TYR A 104 10.65 7.71 5.51
CA TYR A 104 9.35 8.02 4.91
C TYR A 104 8.45 6.80 4.88
N GLU A 105 7.28 6.90 5.48
CA GLU A 105 6.43 5.76 5.78
C GLU A 105 5.27 5.59 4.78
N GLU A 106 4.49 6.62 4.56
CA GLU A 106 3.29 6.49 3.73
C GLU A 106 3.01 7.80 2.97
N LEU A 107 2.15 7.71 1.97
CA LEU A 107 1.66 8.86 1.23
C LEU A 107 0.16 8.80 0.93
N ALA A 108 -0.45 9.97 0.79
CA ALA A 108 -1.86 10.11 0.43
C ALA A 108 -2.05 11.13 -0.68
N LEU A 109 -2.87 10.79 -1.68
CA LEU A 109 -3.25 11.69 -2.76
C LEU A 109 -4.50 12.50 -2.38
N VAL A 110 -4.39 13.83 -2.42
CA VAL A 110 -5.49 14.79 -2.18
C VAL A 110 -5.63 15.69 -3.39
N GLY A 111 -6.52 15.35 -4.31
CA GLY A 111 -6.60 16.02 -5.60
C GLY A 111 -5.32 15.84 -6.42
N GLU A 112 -4.59 16.92 -6.68
CA GLU A 112 -3.29 16.88 -7.39
C GLU A 112 -2.08 17.03 -6.42
N THR A 113 -2.34 17.03 -5.12
CA THR A 113 -1.33 17.16 -4.06
C THR A 113 -1.01 15.81 -3.47
N ILE A 114 0.25 15.48 -3.33
CA ILE A 114 0.69 14.29 -2.59
C ILE A 114 1.18 14.73 -1.21
N TRP A 115 0.60 14.12 -0.19
CA TRP A 115 1.04 14.25 1.20
C TRP A 115 1.89 13.06 1.56
N VAL A 116 3.06 13.30 2.15
CA VAL A 116 3.98 12.24 2.59
C VAL A 116 4.17 12.34 4.08
N LEU A 117 4.10 11.22 4.77
CA LEU A 117 4.34 11.06 6.20
C LEU A 117 5.78 10.58 6.42
N ARG A 118 6.43 11.11 7.47
CA ARG A 118 7.72 10.63 7.96
C ARG A 118 7.60 10.13 9.39
N ALA A 119 8.40 9.13 9.78
CA ALA A 119 8.36 8.46 11.09
C ALA A 119 8.45 9.39 12.31
N ASP A 120 8.99 10.59 12.16
CA ASP A 120 9.04 11.61 13.21
C ASP A 120 7.75 12.46 13.31
N GLY A 121 6.71 12.09 12.58
CA GLY A 121 5.41 12.77 12.57
C GLY A 121 5.35 14.00 11.66
N LYS A 122 6.35 14.25 10.83
CA LYS A 122 6.29 15.33 9.85
C LYS A 122 5.49 14.95 8.64
N LEU A 123 4.74 15.93 8.11
CA LEU A 123 3.98 15.85 6.88
C LEU A 123 4.58 16.79 5.84
N PHE A 124 4.71 16.29 4.61
CA PHE A 124 5.18 17.05 3.45
C PHE A 124 4.02 17.20 2.45
N GLU A 125 3.62 18.44 2.20
CA GLU A 125 2.64 18.79 1.16
C GLU A 125 3.38 19.05 -0.14
N VAL A 126 3.29 18.13 -1.09
CA VAL A 126 4.01 18.17 -2.37
C VAL A 126 3.03 18.53 -3.48
N ASN A 127 3.09 19.78 -3.94
CA ASN A 127 2.23 20.33 -4.98
C ASN A 127 2.97 20.43 -6.32
N ASN A 128 2.20 20.58 -7.41
CA ASN A 128 2.74 20.76 -8.75
C ASN A 128 3.67 19.62 -9.18
N ILE A 129 3.26 18.41 -8.89
CA ILE A 129 4.04 17.17 -9.16
C ILE A 129 4.44 17.02 -10.63
N ASN A 130 3.78 17.73 -11.55
CA ASN A 130 4.08 17.74 -12.98
C ASN A 130 5.08 18.83 -13.37
N ALA A 131 5.41 19.77 -12.50
CA ALA A 131 6.42 20.80 -12.76
C ALA A 131 7.84 20.22 -12.71
N ALA A 132 8.80 20.93 -13.30
CA ALA A 132 10.22 20.56 -13.22
C ALA A 132 10.74 20.56 -11.77
N LYS A 133 10.16 21.40 -10.92
CA LYS A 133 10.42 21.45 -9.49
C LYS A 133 9.08 21.54 -8.76
N PRO A 134 8.75 20.58 -7.90
CA PRO A 134 7.54 20.63 -7.08
C PRO A 134 7.64 21.74 -6.03
N SER A 135 6.48 22.21 -5.55
CA SER A 135 6.40 23.07 -4.37
C SER A 135 6.17 22.19 -3.16
N VAL A 136 7.04 22.31 -2.17
CA VAL A 136 7.00 21.50 -0.95
C VAL A 136 6.82 22.39 0.27
N LYS A 137 5.85 22.01 1.14
CA LYS A 137 5.69 22.59 2.47
C LYS A 137 5.76 21.49 3.51
N GLU A 138 6.41 21.78 4.62
CA GLU A 138 6.56 20.87 5.75
C GLU A 138 5.68 21.33 6.91
N TYR A 139 5.01 20.36 7.55
CA TYR A 139 4.20 20.57 8.75
C TYR A 139 4.65 19.60 9.83
N SER A 140 4.80 20.12 11.06
CA SER A 140 5.07 19.27 12.21
C SER A 140 3.76 18.93 12.90
N THR A 141 3.63 17.66 13.29
CA THR A 141 2.56 17.20 14.16
C THR A 141 3.08 17.05 15.60
N GLN A 142 2.24 16.60 16.50
CA GLN A 142 2.65 16.24 17.87
C GLN A 142 3.14 14.79 17.99
N LEU A 143 3.05 14.01 16.90
CA LEU A 143 3.58 12.64 16.88
C LEU A 143 5.09 12.67 16.77
N THR A 144 5.72 11.64 17.29
CA THR A 144 7.17 11.49 17.33
C THR A 144 7.51 10.03 17.00
N THR A 145 8.78 9.73 16.83
CA THR A 145 9.28 8.35 16.65
C THR A 145 8.88 7.37 17.78
N LYS A 146 8.35 7.85 18.92
CA LYS A 146 7.79 6.98 19.97
C LYS A 146 6.40 6.47 19.61
N GLN A 147 5.60 7.31 18.96
CA GLN A 147 4.30 6.93 18.44
C GLN A 147 4.44 6.18 17.11
N ASP A 148 5.57 6.39 16.43
CA ASP A 148 5.90 5.68 15.20
C ASP A 148 4.73 5.72 14.20
N PRO A 149 4.41 6.92 13.67
CA PRO A 149 3.28 7.06 12.75
C PRO A 149 3.67 6.51 11.38
N GLU A 150 2.97 5.47 10.91
CA GLU A 150 3.26 4.81 9.64
C GLU A 150 2.11 4.87 8.64
N GLY A 151 0.85 4.72 9.09
CA GLY A 151 -0.26 4.76 8.16
C GLY A 151 -0.74 6.18 7.86
N LEU A 152 -1.00 6.49 6.57
CA LEU A 152 -1.58 7.78 6.14
C LEU A 152 -2.64 7.56 5.07
N CYS A 153 -3.83 8.16 5.22
CA CYS A 153 -4.81 8.21 4.15
C CYS A 153 -5.63 9.50 4.15
N TYR A 154 -6.27 9.78 3.01
CA TYR A 154 -7.18 10.92 2.87
C TYR A 154 -8.61 10.53 3.24
N ASP A 155 -9.14 11.13 4.30
CA ASP A 155 -10.57 11.12 4.64
C ASP A 155 -11.28 12.25 3.88
N LYS A 156 -11.68 11.95 2.64
CA LYS A 156 -12.33 12.91 1.74
C LYS A 156 -13.61 13.50 2.33
N LYS A 157 -14.38 12.71 3.10
CA LYS A 157 -15.65 13.14 3.68
C LYS A 157 -15.46 14.28 4.68
N ASN A 158 -14.38 14.26 5.43
CA ASN A 158 -14.11 15.22 6.49
C ASN A 158 -12.95 16.17 6.14
N ASN A 159 -12.44 16.17 4.90
CA ASN A 159 -11.33 16.98 4.40
C ASN A 159 -10.09 16.96 5.32
N ARG A 160 -9.64 15.76 5.69
CA ARG A 160 -8.53 15.56 6.62
C ARG A 160 -7.67 14.36 6.22
N LEU A 161 -6.44 14.33 6.71
CA LEU A 161 -5.62 13.13 6.68
C LEU A 161 -5.86 12.33 7.98
N LEU A 162 -5.93 11.01 7.86
CA LEU A 162 -5.88 10.11 9.00
C LEU A 162 -4.47 9.54 9.11
N ILE A 163 -3.92 9.53 10.33
CA ILE A 163 -2.57 9.04 10.64
C ILE A 163 -2.70 7.94 11.67
N ALA A 164 -2.32 6.72 11.31
CA ALA A 164 -2.31 5.57 12.21
C ALA A 164 -0.92 5.40 12.84
N ILE A 165 -0.87 5.10 14.14
CA ILE A 165 0.39 4.91 14.84
C ILE A 165 0.69 3.41 15.03
N LYS A 166 1.92 3.00 14.72
CA LYS A 166 2.47 1.66 14.97
C LYS A 166 3.00 1.53 16.40
N GLY A 167 3.61 2.58 16.91
CA GLY A 167 4.20 2.65 18.23
C GLY A 167 3.18 2.69 19.37
N ALA A 168 3.63 3.11 20.54
CA ALA A 168 2.81 3.13 21.74
C ALA A 168 2.05 4.45 21.92
N GLU A 169 0.80 4.34 22.36
CA GLU A 169 0.06 5.50 22.85
C GLU A 169 0.62 6.03 24.17
N PRO A 170 0.67 7.35 24.36
CA PRO A 170 1.08 7.92 25.63
C PRO A 170 0.20 7.48 26.79
N GLY A 171 0.79 6.81 27.78
CA GLY A 171 0.12 6.44 29.03
C GLY A 171 -0.85 5.27 28.95
N THR A 172 -0.92 4.56 27.82
CA THR A 172 -1.78 3.37 27.71
C THR A 172 -1.28 2.36 26.68
N GLU A 173 -1.59 1.09 26.92
CA GLU A 173 -1.38 -0.01 25.98
C GLU A 173 -2.72 -0.61 25.51
N ASN A 174 -3.83 0.05 25.79
CA ASN A 174 -5.16 -0.53 25.60
C ASN A 174 -5.69 -0.29 24.18
N TYR A 175 -5.16 0.68 23.45
CA TYR A 175 -5.59 0.97 22.10
C TYR A 175 -4.43 1.51 21.23
N LYS A 176 -4.62 1.46 19.90
CA LYS A 176 -3.84 2.21 18.90
C LYS A 176 -4.67 3.38 18.40
N GLY A 177 -4.09 4.57 18.39
CA GLY A 177 -4.76 5.78 17.94
C GLY A 177 -4.68 5.95 16.43
N ILE A 178 -5.75 6.50 15.87
CA ILE A 178 -5.78 7.08 14.54
C ILE A 178 -6.08 8.56 14.72
N TYR A 179 -5.15 9.41 14.33
CA TYR A 179 -5.21 10.85 14.51
C TYR A 179 -5.66 11.55 13.23
N ALA A 180 -6.22 12.75 13.37
CA ALA A 180 -6.62 13.55 12.24
C ALA A 180 -5.74 14.80 12.09
N PHE A 181 -5.32 15.07 10.85
CA PHE A 181 -4.71 16.33 10.45
C PHE A 181 -5.67 17.05 9.50
N ASP A 182 -6.23 18.16 9.95
CA ASP A 182 -7.21 18.94 9.20
C ASP A 182 -6.54 19.71 8.06
N LEU A 183 -7.06 19.55 6.84
CA LEU A 183 -6.44 20.11 5.64
C LEU A 183 -6.73 21.61 5.43
N ASP A 184 -7.73 22.17 6.09
CA ASP A 184 -8.03 23.59 6.00
C ASP A 184 -7.19 24.40 6.99
N SER A 185 -7.20 24.01 8.26
CA SER A 185 -6.43 24.66 9.31
C SER A 185 -4.94 24.29 9.34
N LYS A 186 -4.54 23.20 8.68
CA LYS A 186 -3.20 22.61 8.71
C LYS A 186 -2.73 22.27 10.13
N LYS A 187 -3.63 21.73 10.92
CA LYS A 187 -3.38 21.34 12.32
C LYS A 187 -3.85 19.92 12.57
N MET A 188 -3.15 19.25 13.45
CA MET A 188 -3.51 17.93 13.93
C MET A 188 -4.34 18.04 15.22
N ASP A 189 -5.33 17.17 15.36
CA ASP A 189 -6.10 17.01 16.60
C ASP A 189 -5.20 16.47 17.71
N GLN A 190 -5.38 16.96 18.94
CA GLN A 190 -4.58 16.51 20.09
C GLN A 190 -4.92 15.11 20.56
N GLN A 191 -6.13 14.65 20.27
CA GLN A 191 -6.62 13.31 20.63
C GLN A 191 -6.89 12.49 19.38
N PRO A 192 -6.71 11.16 19.43
CA PRO A 192 -7.06 10.30 18.32
C PRO A 192 -8.57 10.36 18.05
N VAL A 193 -8.94 10.48 16.78
CA VAL A 193 -10.34 10.49 16.33
C VAL A 193 -10.95 9.09 16.31
N PHE A 194 -10.10 8.06 16.17
CA PHE A 194 -10.48 6.65 16.31
C PHE A 194 -9.48 5.94 17.22
N LYS A 195 -9.97 4.91 17.93
CA LYS A 195 -9.18 4.08 18.81
C LYS A 195 -9.43 2.61 18.48
N ILE A 196 -8.40 1.91 18.05
CA ILE A 196 -8.45 0.47 17.85
C ILE A 196 -8.27 -0.18 19.21
N ASP A 197 -9.35 -0.68 19.80
CA ASP A 197 -9.34 -1.34 21.11
C ASP A 197 -8.58 -2.68 21.05
N LEU A 198 -7.38 -2.72 21.63
CA LEU A 198 -6.54 -3.91 21.69
C LEU A 198 -7.04 -4.97 22.68
N GLN A 199 -8.08 -4.65 23.47
CA GLN A 199 -8.75 -5.62 24.34
C GLN A 199 -9.91 -6.32 23.62
N ASN A 200 -10.23 -5.93 22.39
CA ASN A 200 -11.27 -6.56 21.60
C ASN A 200 -10.99 -8.07 21.45
N LYS A 201 -12.02 -8.89 21.57
CA LYS A 201 -11.95 -10.35 21.46
C LYS A 201 -11.37 -10.86 20.14
N VAL A 202 -11.39 -10.05 19.10
CA VAL A 202 -10.80 -10.38 17.78
C VAL A 202 -9.30 -10.64 17.88
N PHE A 203 -8.61 -10.00 18.83
CA PHE A 203 -7.19 -10.20 19.10
C PHE A 203 -6.91 -11.38 20.06
N GLY A 204 -7.94 -12.16 20.43
CA GLY A 204 -7.84 -13.33 21.31
C GLY A 204 -8.31 -13.07 22.76
N ASN A 205 -8.78 -14.13 23.42
CA ASN A 205 -9.39 -14.06 24.74
C ASN A 205 -8.38 -14.29 25.90
N GLY A 206 -7.07 -14.22 25.65
CA GLY A 206 -6.07 -14.49 26.68
C GLY A 206 -5.98 -13.38 27.73
N SER A 207 -6.05 -13.72 29.04
CA SER A 207 -5.67 -12.82 30.13
C SER A 207 -4.17 -12.51 30.15
N ASP A 208 -3.37 -13.31 29.46
CA ASP A 208 -1.93 -13.12 29.31
C ASP A 208 -1.65 -12.15 28.16
N LYS A 209 -1.26 -10.91 28.48
CA LYS A 209 -0.91 -9.87 27.52
C LYS A 209 0.16 -10.31 26.51
N LYS A 210 1.07 -11.23 26.89
CA LYS A 210 2.14 -11.75 26.02
C LYS A 210 1.63 -12.72 24.95
N LYS A 211 0.41 -13.25 25.10
CA LYS A 211 -0.21 -14.19 24.15
C LYS A 211 -1.31 -13.56 23.31
N ARG A 212 -1.67 -12.30 23.54
CA ARG A 212 -2.63 -11.59 22.67
C ARG A 212 -1.97 -11.23 21.36
N ASN A 213 -2.65 -11.56 20.28
CA ASN A 213 -2.36 -10.89 19.02
C ASN A 213 -2.66 -9.41 19.22
N THR A 214 -1.90 -8.56 18.60
CA THR A 214 -2.12 -7.11 18.56
C THR A 214 -2.04 -6.66 17.12
N ILE A 215 -2.40 -5.42 16.86
CA ILE A 215 -2.15 -4.79 15.57
C ILE A 215 -1.13 -3.68 15.72
N ASN A 216 -0.18 -3.62 14.80
CA ASN A 216 0.79 -2.53 14.68
C ASN A 216 0.59 -1.94 13.28
N PRO A 217 -0.27 -0.90 13.16
CA PRO A 217 -0.61 -0.32 11.86
C PRO A 217 0.63 0.12 11.11
N SER A 218 0.85 -0.43 9.92
CA SER A 218 1.86 -0.02 8.96
C SER A 218 1.24 0.76 7.79
N GLY A 219 -0.04 0.55 7.50
CA GLY A 219 -0.75 1.30 6.49
C GLY A 219 -2.25 1.39 6.80
N ILE A 220 -2.89 2.43 6.27
CA ILE A 220 -4.34 2.66 6.41
C ILE A 220 -4.94 3.17 5.10
N SER A 221 -6.13 2.71 4.75
CA SER A 221 -6.91 3.25 3.65
C SER A 221 -8.41 3.21 3.93
N ILE A 222 -9.17 4.10 3.28
CA ILE A 222 -10.63 4.14 3.38
C ILE A 222 -11.21 3.59 2.09
N HIS A 223 -12.10 2.59 2.20
CA HIS A 223 -12.80 2.04 1.06
C HIS A 223 -13.74 3.09 0.44
N PRO A 224 -13.61 3.40 -0.86
CA PRO A 224 -14.25 4.58 -1.47
C PRO A 224 -15.77 4.53 -1.49
N VAL A 225 -16.37 3.34 -1.40
CA VAL A 225 -17.83 3.15 -1.47
C VAL A 225 -18.45 2.96 -0.09
N SER A 226 -17.88 2.06 0.74
CA SER A 226 -18.46 1.75 2.06
C SER A 226 -18.02 2.72 3.16
N GLY A 227 -16.87 3.41 2.99
CA GLY A 227 -16.26 4.23 4.03
C GLY A 227 -15.59 3.42 5.15
N ASP A 228 -15.51 2.10 5.02
CA ASP A 228 -14.81 1.24 5.95
C ASP A 228 -13.30 1.54 5.92
N MET A 229 -12.65 1.48 7.09
CA MET A 229 -11.19 1.63 7.16
C MET A 229 -10.52 0.26 7.11
N TYR A 230 -9.49 0.16 6.29
CA TYR A 230 -8.66 -1.01 6.11
C TYR A 230 -7.26 -0.70 6.64
N ILE A 231 -6.78 -1.49 7.56
CA ILE A 231 -5.54 -1.24 8.30
C ILE A 231 -4.70 -2.50 8.22
N ILE A 232 -3.47 -2.38 7.72
CA ILE A 232 -2.52 -3.49 7.62
C ILE A 232 -1.46 -3.42 8.73
N ASP A 233 -0.91 -4.59 9.07
CA ASP A 233 0.22 -4.77 9.99
C ASP A 233 1.31 -5.54 9.24
N GLY A 234 2.46 -4.91 9.01
CA GLY A 234 3.59 -5.51 8.31
C GLY A 234 4.37 -6.48 9.19
N ARG A 235 4.43 -6.21 10.48
CA ARG A 235 5.19 -7.03 11.44
C ARG A 235 4.58 -8.41 11.68
N ASN A 236 3.24 -8.45 11.78
CA ASN A 236 2.45 -9.67 11.87
C ASN A 236 1.42 -9.61 10.76
N PRO A 237 1.73 -10.07 9.54
CA PRO A 237 0.91 -9.82 8.38
C PRO A 237 -0.57 -10.11 8.62
N GLN A 238 -1.36 -9.04 8.70
CA GLN A 238 -2.80 -9.09 8.94
C GLN A 238 -3.50 -7.83 8.41
N LEU A 239 -4.78 -7.97 8.13
CA LEU A 239 -5.65 -6.91 7.67
C LEU A 239 -6.83 -6.77 8.63
N LEU A 240 -6.93 -5.63 9.28
CA LEU A 240 -8.07 -5.24 10.10
C LEU A 240 -9.01 -4.38 9.29
N ILE A 241 -10.31 -4.68 9.36
CA ILE A 241 -11.36 -3.85 8.76
C ILE A 241 -12.26 -3.32 9.87
N THR A 242 -12.48 -2.02 9.87
CA THR A 242 -13.45 -1.36 10.75
C THR A 242 -14.54 -0.71 9.90
N ASP A 243 -15.68 -0.42 10.53
CA ASP A 243 -16.67 0.46 9.90
C ASP A 243 -16.19 1.93 9.92
N ALA A 244 -16.96 2.83 9.31
CA ALA A 244 -16.65 4.26 9.27
C ALA A 244 -16.66 4.94 10.65
N GLY A 245 -17.16 4.29 11.69
CA GLY A 245 -17.16 4.73 13.10
C GLY A 245 -15.95 4.20 13.89
N GLY A 246 -15.12 3.36 13.29
CA GLY A 246 -13.97 2.72 13.94
C GLY A 246 -14.29 1.41 14.67
N ASN A 247 -15.52 0.89 14.56
CA ASN A 247 -15.85 -0.41 15.15
C ASN A 247 -15.28 -1.56 14.32
N ILE A 248 -14.60 -2.49 14.96
CA ILE A 248 -13.97 -3.64 14.30
C ILE A 248 -15.02 -4.55 13.67
N LYS A 249 -14.90 -4.80 12.38
CA LYS A 249 -15.74 -5.72 11.59
C LYS A 249 -15.06 -7.07 11.40
N ASN A 250 -13.84 -7.06 10.90
CA ASN A 250 -13.09 -8.28 10.55
C ASN A 250 -11.60 -8.11 10.84
N LEU A 251 -10.95 -9.23 11.14
CA LEU A 251 -9.49 -9.34 11.18
C LEU A 251 -9.08 -10.57 10.39
N TYR A 252 -8.24 -10.38 9.39
CA TYR A 252 -7.71 -11.43 8.51
C TYR A 252 -6.21 -11.59 8.76
N ARG A 253 -5.75 -12.84 8.89
CA ARG A 253 -4.32 -13.14 8.86
C ARG A 253 -3.87 -13.30 7.42
N LEU A 254 -2.83 -12.59 7.04
CA LEU A 254 -2.22 -12.67 5.72
C LEU A 254 -1.14 -13.76 5.72
N ASN A 255 -1.06 -14.52 4.63
CA ASN A 255 0.02 -15.50 4.46
C ASN A 255 1.35 -14.77 4.27
N SER A 256 2.27 -14.93 5.20
CA SER A 256 3.58 -14.25 5.18
C SER A 256 4.48 -14.64 4.00
N ASN A 257 4.20 -15.73 3.28
CA ASN A 257 4.94 -16.06 2.06
C ASN A 257 4.52 -15.15 0.89
N GLU A 258 3.30 -14.64 0.91
CA GLU A 258 2.73 -13.77 -0.11
C GLU A 258 2.73 -12.30 0.29
N PHE A 259 2.57 -12.04 1.58
CA PHE A 259 2.57 -10.74 2.22
C PHE A 259 3.71 -10.71 3.23
N ALA A 260 4.95 -10.58 2.73
CA ALA A 260 6.15 -10.71 3.57
C ALA A 260 6.21 -9.59 4.61
N GLN A 261 5.94 -8.36 4.18
CA GLN A 261 5.87 -7.17 5.04
C GLN A 261 4.97 -6.13 4.35
N PRO A 262 3.61 -6.24 4.55
CA PRO A 262 2.67 -5.29 3.97
C PRO A 262 2.79 -3.92 4.66
N GLU A 263 3.15 -2.89 3.89
CA GLU A 263 3.38 -1.52 4.39
C GLU A 263 2.39 -0.52 3.77
N GLY A 264 2.25 -0.47 2.44
CA GLY A 264 1.32 0.44 1.77
C GLY A 264 -0.01 -0.22 1.41
N ILE A 265 -1.12 0.53 1.53
CA ILE A 265 -2.47 0.05 1.19
C ILE A 265 -3.29 1.14 0.52
N THR A 266 -3.95 0.82 -0.60
CA THR A 266 -4.80 1.78 -1.31
C THR A 266 -5.95 1.12 -2.05
N PHE A 267 -6.94 1.93 -2.43
CA PHE A 267 -8.03 1.52 -3.30
C PHE A 267 -8.04 2.35 -4.58
N ASN A 268 -8.49 1.74 -5.69
CA ASN A 268 -8.95 2.52 -6.81
C ASN A 268 -10.39 3.02 -6.58
N SER A 269 -10.90 3.84 -7.49
CA SER A 269 -12.26 4.39 -7.38
C SER A 269 -13.37 3.35 -7.48
N ALA A 270 -13.09 2.16 -8.03
CA ALA A 270 -14.02 1.05 -8.12
C ALA A 270 -14.08 0.20 -6.84
N GLY A 271 -13.12 0.40 -5.91
CA GLY A 271 -13.01 -0.36 -4.66
C GLY A 271 -12.09 -1.57 -4.77
N ASP A 272 -11.32 -1.70 -5.85
CA ASP A 272 -10.27 -2.73 -5.91
C ASP A 272 -9.15 -2.37 -4.92
N LEU A 273 -8.72 -3.36 -4.15
CA LEU A 273 -7.72 -3.22 -3.10
C LEU A 273 -6.33 -3.55 -3.62
N PHE A 274 -5.36 -2.69 -3.29
CA PHE A 274 -3.95 -2.89 -3.58
C PHE A 274 -3.13 -2.79 -2.29
N ILE A 275 -2.17 -3.69 -2.14
CA ILE A 275 -1.24 -3.73 -1.01
C ILE A 275 0.18 -3.76 -1.56
N ALA A 276 1.04 -2.88 -1.04
CA ALA A 276 2.46 -2.93 -1.27
C ALA A 276 3.14 -3.74 -0.16
N ASN A 277 4.07 -4.59 -0.55
CA ASN A 277 4.89 -5.36 0.38
C ASN A 277 6.35 -4.96 0.20
N GLU A 278 6.99 -4.64 1.30
CA GLU A 278 8.44 -4.50 1.34
C GLU A 278 9.12 -5.85 1.05
N GLY A 279 10.22 -5.78 0.32
CA GLY A 279 11.02 -6.95 -0.03
C GLY A 279 12.02 -7.27 1.05
N THR A 280 11.86 -8.40 1.72
CA THR A 280 12.84 -8.90 2.71
C THR A 280 13.88 -9.83 2.06
N LYS A 281 13.42 -10.93 1.48
CA LYS A 281 14.22 -11.92 0.74
C LYS A 281 13.84 -12.00 -0.73
N GLN A 282 12.71 -11.41 -1.08
CA GLN A 282 12.14 -11.31 -2.42
C GLN A 282 12.10 -9.82 -2.82
N PRO A 283 11.93 -9.49 -4.10
CA PRO A 283 11.65 -8.12 -4.49
C PRO A 283 10.42 -7.56 -3.78
N GLY A 284 10.43 -6.26 -3.46
CA GLY A 284 9.22 -5.55 -3.09
C GLY A 284 8.16 -5.70 -4.18
N ASN A 285 6.89 -5.66 -3.82
CA ASN A 285 5.83 -5.86 -4.80
C ASN A 285 4.56 -5.11 -4.45
N ILE A 286 3.71 -4.90 -5.46
CA ILE A 286 2.32 -4.49 -5.28
C ILE A 286 1.45 -5.69 -5.67
N VAL A 287 0.45 -6.00 -4.86
CA VAL A 287 -0.56 -7.01 -5.16
C VAL A 287 -1.95 -6.39 -5.21
N GLN A 288 -2.72 -6.73 -6.23
CA GLN A 288 -4.16 -6.50 -6.25
C GLN A 288 -4.83 -7.69 -5.58
N VAL A 289 -5.68 -7.43 -4.60
CA VAL A 289 -6.34 -8.49 -3.85
C VAL A 289 -7.87 -8.35 -3.90
N LYS A 290 -8.54 -9.49 -3.81
CA LYS A 290 -9.97 -9.60 -3.65
C LYS A 290 -10.27 -10.30 -2.33
N ILE A 291 -11.22 -9.77 -1.58
CA ILE A 291 -11.73 -10.39 -0.36
C ILE A 291 -13.07 -11.01 -0.73
N ASP A 292 -13.15 -12.34 -0.68
CA ASP A 292 -14.40 -13.04 -0.88
C ASP A 292 -15.25 -12.95 0.39
N PRO A 293 -16.57 -12.69 0.28
CA PRO A 293 -17.45 -12.47 1.42
C PRO A 293 -17.67 -13.71 2.30
#